data_bb3cbb5dd7eac37803105e1c72f83a8d
#
_entry.id   bb3cbb5dd7eac37803105e1c72f83a8d
#
_cell.length_a   1.000
_cell.length_b   1.000
_cell.length_c   1.000
_cell.angle_alpha   90.00
_cell.angle_beta   90.00
_cell.angle_gamma   90.00
#
_symmetry.space_group_name_H-M   'P 1'
#
loop_
_entity.id
_entity.type
_entity.pdbx_description
1 polymer ?
#
loop_
_entity_poly.entity_id
_entity_poly.type
_entity_poly.pdbx_seq_one_letter_code
_entity_poly.pdbx_strand_id
1 'polypeptide(L)'
;GNTARMYAKSLFETFDFDAVTLSPYMGSETVTPFLEYPGRYAIVVALSSNPSSVDFQTAEKGGKPLYQVVMEKMMEISTPENMMFVVGATKADKLKEIRQFCPDNFFLVPGVGAQGGSAEEVIANGSNSQGGLLINSSRGVLYASSGEDFAEAAAAVAARTAVL
;
A
#
# COMPACT_ATOMS: atom_id res chain seq x y z
N GLY A 1 -0.49 14.24 16.54
CA GLY A 1 -1.44 15.13 17.16
C GLY A 1 -1.99 16.23 16.25
N ASN A 2 -1.84 17.51 16.62
CA ASN A 2 -2.47 18.63 15.90
C ASN A 2 -2.06 18.73 14.42
N THR A 3 -0.80 18.52 14.10
CA THR A 3 -0.31 18.56 12.71
C THR A 3 -0.97 17.48 11.86
N ALA A 4 -1.05 16.25 12.35
CA ALA A 4 -1.71 15.14 11.65
C ALA A 4 -3.20 15.44 11.41
N ARG A 5 -3.89 16.06 12.38
CA ARG A 5 -5.29 16.49 12.23
C ARG A 5 -5.46 17.55 11.12
N MET A 6 -4.54 18.50 11.02
CA MET A 6 -4.58 19.52 9.96
C MET A 6 -4.29 18.91 8.58
N TYR A 7 -3.39 17.93 8.48
CA TYR A 7 -3.18 17.19 7.24
C TYR A 7 -4.42 16.39 6.85
N ALA A 8 -5.03 15.66 7.78
CA ALA A 8 -6.25 14.90 7.52
C ALA A 8 -7.37 15.82 7.00
N LYS A 9 -7.58 16.96 7.68
CA LYS A 9 -8.54 17.98 7.24
C LYS A 9 -8.25 18.50 5.83
N SER A 10 -7.01 18.87 5.55
CA SER A 10 -6.61 19.36 4.22
C SER A 10 -6.87 18.33 3.14
N LEU A 11 -6.45 17.08 3.35
CA LEU A 11 -6.52 16.04 2.32
C LEU A 11 -7.96 15.56 2.09
N PHE A 12 -8.75 15.38 3.15
CA PHE A 12 -10.07 14.81 3.05
C PHE A 12 -11.20 15.85 2.90
N GLU A 13 -11.07 17.05 3.51
CA GLU A 13 -12.10 18.07 3.40
C GLU A 13 -11.84 19.08 2.28
N THR A 14 -10.57 19.48 2.06
CA THR A 14 -10.24 20.52 1.07
C THR A 14 -9.97 19.92 -0.30
N PHE A 15 -9.16 18.86 -0.38
CA PHE A 15 -8.82 18.21 -1.64
C PHE A 15 -9.76 17.04 -1.99
N ASP A 16 -10.57 16.58 -1.07
CA ASP A 16 -11.56 15.52 -1.24
C ASP A 16 -10.96 14.19 -1.76
N PHE A 17 -9.75 13.83 -1.30
CA PHE A 17 -9.11 12.57 -1.65
C PHE A 17 -9.78 11.40 -0.93
N ASP A 18 -9.83 10.24 -1.59
CA ASP A 18 -10.40 9.00 -1.02
C ASP A 18 -9.45 8.32 -0.03
N ALA A 19 -8.14 8.46 -0.23
CA ALA A 19 -7.13 7.81 0.57
C ALA A 19 -5.83 8.62 0.67
N VAL A 20 -5.04 8.33 1.72
CA VAL A 20 -3.72 8.95 1.93
C VAL A 20 -2.71 7.92 2.43
N THR A 21 -1.50 7.94 1.86
CA THR A 21 -0.40 7.10 2.34
C THR A 21 0.32 7.76 3.52
N LEU A 22 0.49 7.02 4.60
CA LEU A 22 1.06 7.48 5.87
C LEU A 22 2.26 6.63 6.29
N SER A 23 3.29 7.29 6.84
CA SER A 23 4.35 6.61 7.57
C SER A 23 3.94 6.44 9.05
N PRO A 24 3.95 5.23 9.59
CA PRO A 24 3.56 4.97 10.97
C PRO A 24 4.70 5.21 11.99
N TYR A 25 5.87 5.65 11.53
CA TYR A 25 7.09 5.71 12.35
C TYR A 25 6.94 6.56 13.62
N MET A 26 6.10 7.59 13.59
CA MET A 26 5.83 8.46 14.73
C MET A 26 4.75 7.91 15.70
N GLY A 27 4.20 6.73 15.42
CA GLY A 27 3.21 6.09 16.27
C GLY A 27 1.75 6.37 15.89
N SER A 28 0.84 5.65 16.56
CA SER A 28 -0.59 5.62 16.25
C SER A 28 -1.29 6.99 16.34
N GLU A 29 -0.85 7.88 17.21
CA GLU A 29 -1.44 9.22 17.34
C GLU A 29 -1.33 10.08 16.07
N THR A 30 -0.41 9.75 15.16
CA THR A 30 -0.27 10.43 13.88
C THR A 30 -1.12 9.82 12.77
N VAL A 31 -1.65 8.62 12.98
CA VAL A 31 -2.55 7.90 12.07
C VAL A 31 -4.02 8.08 12.47
N THR A 32 -4.33 8.03 13.77
CA THR A 32 -5.70 8.12 14.30
C THR A 32 -6.54 9.25 13.71
N PRO A 33 -6.03 10.50 13.53
CA PRO A 33 -6.84 11.58 12.97
C PRO A 33 -7.38 11.32 11.56
N PHE A 34 -6.72 10.47 10.78
CA PHE A 34 -7.17 10.09 9.43
C PHE A 34 -8.29 9.06 9.48
N LEU A 35 -8.38 8.26 10.54
CA LEU A 35 -9.41 7.25 10.74
C LEU A 35 -10.75 7.85 11.21
N GLU A 36 -10.77 9.13 11.59
CA GLU A 36 -11.96 9.86 12.01
C GLU A 36 -12.89 10.24 10.83
N TYR A 37 -12.46 10.00 9.58
CA TYR A 37 -13.19 10.35 8.36
C TYR A 37 -13.90 9.13 7.74
N PRO A 38 -15.23 9.00 7.87
CA PRO A 38 -15.97 7.87 7.31
C PRO A 38 -15.82 7.78 5.78
N GLY A 39 -15.63 6.57 5.27
CA GLY A 39 -15.48 6.31 3.83
C GLY A 39 -14.14 6.76 3.25
N ARG A 40 -13.16 7.10 4.09
CA ARG A 40 -11.78 7.43 3.67
C ARG A 40 -10.80 6.38 4.19
N TYR A 41 -9.68 6.24 3.50
CA TYR A 41 -8.67 5.25 3.84
C TYR A 41 -7.34 5.88 4.27
N ALA A 42 -6.82 5.40 5.40
CA ALA A 42 -5.42 5.56 5.75
C ALA A 42 -4.62 4.36 5.19
N ILE A 43 -3.64 4.61 4.31
CA ILE A 43 -2.79 3.58 3.73
C ILE A 43 -1.44 3.61 4.44
N VAL A 44 -1.20 2.70 5.37
CA VAL A 44 0.01 2.70 6.20
C VAL A 44 1.14 1.93 5.52
N VAL A 45 2.32 2.54 5.45
CA VAL A 45 3.53 1.87 4.96
C VAL A 45 3.94 0.78 5.95
N ALA A 46 3.89 -0.47 5.50
CA ALA A 46 4.32 -1.64 6.26
C ALA A 46 5.64 -2.20 5.72
N LEU A 47 5.64 -2.78 4.52
CA LEU A 47 6.82 -3.38 3.90
C LEU A 47 6.99 -2.86 2.47
N SER A 48 7.97 -2.00 2.25
CA SER A 48 8.20 -1.37 0.96
C SER A 48 9.13 -2.20 0.06
N SER A 49 9.12 -1.89 -1.26
CA SER A 49 9.89 -2.63 -2.28
C SER A 49 11.36 -2.26 -2.33
N ASN A 50 11.75 -1.10 -1.81
CA ASN A 50 13.12 -0.58 -1.94
C ASN A 50 14.13 -1.42 -1.15
N PRO A 51 15.40 -1.51 -1.60
CA PRO A 51 16.43 -2.31 -0.93
C PRO A 51 16.65 -1.95 0.53
N SER A 52 16.66 -0.65 0.88
CA SER A 52 16.89 -0.16 2.25
C SER A 52 15.72 -0.44 3.21
N SER A 53 14.66 -1.10 2.78
CA SER A 53 13.60 -1.57 3.68
C SER A 53 14.13 -2.46 4.81
N VAL A 54 15.26 -3.13 4.57
CA VAL A 54 15.93 -3.98 5.57
C VAL A 54 16.53 -3.21 6.75
N ASP A 55 16.80 -1.93 6.61
CA ASP A 55 17.41 -1.12 7.68
C ASP A 55 16.51 -1.04 8.92
N PHE A 56 15.18 -1.02 8.71
CA PHE A 56 14.21 -0.88 9.78
C PHE A 56 13.09 -1.91 9.70
N GLN A 57 12.49 -2.11 8.53
CA GLN A 57 11.21 -2.81 8.40
C GLN A 57 11.31 -4.30 8.74
N THR A 58 12.45 -4.93 8.47
CA THR A 58 12.71 -6.33 8.81
C THR A 58 13.47 -6.54 10.12
N ALA A 59 13.86 -5.45 10.80
CA ALA A 59 14.48 -5.55 12.13
C ALA A 59 13.53 -6.23 13.12
N GLU A 60 14.06 -7.08 13.98
CA GLU A 60 13.23 -7.84 14.91
C GLU A 60 12.87 -7.04 16.17
N LYS A 61 11.62 -7.13 16.56
CA LYS A 61 11.11 -6.63 17.84
C LYS A 61 10.21 -7.69 18.49
N GLY A 62 10.67 -8.27 19.59
CA GLY A 62 9.91 -9.30 20.29
C GLY A 62 9.71 -10.58 19.47
N GLY A 63 10.69 -10.98 18.65
CA GLY A 63 10.62 -12.17 17.81
C GLY A 63 9.79 -12.02 16.52
N LYS A 64 9.34 -10.82 16.20
CA LYS A 64 8.61 -10.48 14.97
C LYS A 64 9.33 -9.39 14.20
N PRO A 65 9.29 -9.38 12.86
CA PRO A 65 9.81 -8.25 12.07
C PRO A 65 8.99 -6.99 12.35
N LEU A 66 9.65 -5.83 12.32
CA LEU A 66 9.03 -4.56 12.70
C LEU A 66 7.80 -4.24 11.84
N TYR A 67 7.79 -4.56 10.53
CA TYR A 67 6.62 -4.33 9.69
C TYR A 67 5.38 -5.07 10.22
N GLN A 68 5.54 -6.29 10.74
CA GLN A 68 4.44 -7.05 11.32
C GLN A 68 3.94 -6.41 12.64
N VAL A 69 4.87 -6.00 13.51
CA VAL A 69 4.53 -5.29 14.75
C VAL A 69 3.75 -4.00 14.46
N VAL A 70 4.16 -3.27 13.41
CA VAL A 70 3.46 -2.07 12.96
C VAL A 70 2.05 -2.40 12.47
N MET A 71 1.91 -3.41 11.61
CA MET A 71 0.59 -3.81 11.08
C MET A 71 -0.36 -4.25 12.19
N GLU A 72 0.10 -5.12 13.10
CA GLU A 72 -0.68 -5.55 14.26
C GLU A 72 -1.14 -4.36 15.10
N LYS A 73 -0.23 -3.40 15.36
CA LYS A 73 -0.57 -2.19 16.12
C LYS A 73 -1.58 -1.29 15.41
N MET A 74 -1.50 -1.18 14.11
CA MET A 74 -2.45 -0.38 13.32
C MET A 74 -3.82 -1.06 13.24
N MET A 75 -3.88 -2.39 13.13
CA MET A 75 -5.14 -3.14 13.16
C MET A 75 -5.88 -3.03 14.50
N GLU A 76 -5.19 -2.82 15.64
CA GLU A 76 -5.85 -2.57 16.94
C GLU A 76 -6.69 -1.28 16.96
N ILE A 77 -6.38 -0.29 16.12
CA ILE A 77 -7.00 1.04 16.12
C ILE A 77 -7.86 1.31 14.87
N SER A 78 -8.01 0.34 13.99
CA SER A 78 -8.66 0.50 12.69
C SER A 78 -9.51 -0.72 12.33
N THR A 79 -10.17 -0.63 11.18
CA THR A 79 -10.91 -1.74 10.56
C THR A 79 -10.49 -1.89 9.10
N PRO A 80 -10.81 -3.02 8.42
CA PRO A 80 -10.53 -3.19 7.00
C PRO A 80 -11.20 -2.13 6.10
N GLU A 81 -12.28 -1.48 6.58
CA GLU A 81 -13.02 -0.45 5.83
C GLU A 81 -12.37 0.94 5.88
N ASN A 82 -11.35 1.16 6.73
CA ASN A 82 -10.68 2.45 6.83
C ASN A 82 -9.14 2.36 6.84
N MET A 83 -8.57 1.15 6.78
CA MET A 83 -7.13 0.93 6.80
C MET A 83 -6.68 0.00 5.68
N MET A 84 -5.70 0.44 4.93
CA MET A 84 -4.94 -0.37 3.97
C MET A 84 -3.45 -0.38 4.35
N PHE A 85 -2.70 -1.33 3.79
CA PHE A 85 -1.26 -1.39 4.01
C PHE A 85 -0.47 -1.37 2.70
N VAL A 86 0.67 -0.68 2.68
CA VAL A 86 1.63 -0.79 1.57
C VAL A 86 2.45 -2.06 1.76
N VAL A 87 2.39 -2.96 0.78
CA VAL A 87 3.24 -4.16 0.71
C VAL A 87 3.84 -4.26 -0.69
N GLY A 88 5.17 -4.16 -0.80
CA GLY A 88 5.85 -4.08 -2.09
C GLY A 88 5.79 -5.38 -2.91
N ALA A 89 5.60 -5.25 -4.22
CA ALA A 89 5.51 -6.36 -5.17
C ALA A 89 6.77 -7.27 -5.22
N THR A 90 7.95 -6.72 -4.91
CA THR A 90 9.21 -7.49 -4.86
C THR A 90 9.32 -8.42 -3.65
N LYS A 91 8.30 -8.47 -2.81
CA LYS A 91 8.20 -9.27 -1.59
C LYS A 91 7.04 -10.27 -1.68
N ALA A 92 6.84 -10.90 -2.84
CA ALA A 92 5.70 -11.81 -3.08
C ALA A 92 5.58 -12.92 -2.04
N ASP A 93 6.68 -13.54 -1.61
CA ASP A 93 6.66 -14.55 -0.54
C ASP A 93 6.14 -13.97 0.79
N LYS A 94 6.59 -12.75 1.13
CA LYS A 94 6.13 -12.06 2.33
C LYS A 94 4.67 -11.64 2.22
N LEU A 95 4.19 -11.32 1.02
CA LEU A 95 2.79 -10.98 0.78
C LEU A 95 1.86 -12.12 1.20
N LYS A 96 2.24 -13.37 0.90
CA LYS A 96 1.49 -14.55 1.34
C LYS A 96 1.48 -14.70 2.87
N GLU A 97 2.62 -14.53 3.52
CA GLU A 97 2.72 -14.55 4.99
C GLU A 97 1.86 -13.44 5.62
N ILE A 98 1.94 -12.22 5.06
CA ILE A 98 1.17 -11.07 5.52
C ILE A 98 -0.32 -11.31 5.38
N ARG A 99 -0.78 -11.86 4.25
CA ARG A 99 -2.20 -12.17 4.03
C ARG A 99 -2.77 -13.14 5.06
N GLN A 100 -1.96 -14.04 5.63
CA GLN A 100 -2.41 -14.98 6.67
C GLN A 100 -2.80 -14.30 7.98
N PHE A 101 -2.08 -13.23 8.40
CA PHE A 101 -2.41 -12.51 9.64
C PHE A 101 -3.20 -11.21 9.41
N CYS A 102 -3.28 -10.76 8.16
CA CYS A 102 -4.05 -9.59 7.75
C CYS A 102 -4.99 -9.96 6.57
N PRO A 103 -6.03 -10.78 6.83
CA PRO A 103 -6.82 -11.42 5.76
C PRO A 103 -7.73 -10.45 5.00
N ASP A 104 -8.28 -9.44 5.65
CA ASP A 104 -9.38 -8.65 5.13
C ASP A 104 -8.99 -7.27 4.57
N ASN A 105 -7.86 -6.71 5.04
CA ASN A 105 -7.41 -5.40 4.58
C ASN A 105 -6.95 -5.42 3.11
N PHE A 106 -7.20 -4.33 2.39
CA PHE A 106 -6.60 -4.11 1.08
C PHE A 106 -5.11 -3.79 1.21
N PHE A 107 -4.32 -4.26 0.24
CA PHE A 107 -2.92 -3.90 0.12
C PHE A 107 -2.69 -3.01 -1.10
N LEU A 108 -2.05 -1.85 -0.88
CA LEU A 108 -1.46 -1.07 -1.96
C LEU A 108 -0.11 -1.72 -2.30
N VAL A 109 0.03 -2.19 -3.54
CA VAL A 109 1.19 -2.98 -3.98
C VAL A 109 1.98 -2.22 -5.05
N PRO A 110 2.95 -1.38 -4.65
CA PRO A 110 3.84 -0.71 -5.59
C PRO A 110 4.97 -1.64 -6.05
N GLY A 111 5.56 -1.30 -7.22
CA GLY A 111 6.76 -1.96 -7.74
C GLY A 111 6.52 -3.08 -8.74
N VAL A 112 5.27 -3.26 -9.18
CA VAL A 112 4.96 -4.16 -10.30
C VAL A 112 5.59 -3.63 -11.59
N GLY A 113 6.25 -4.52 -12.35
CA GLY A 113 6.93 -4.21 -13.60
C GLY A 113 8.27 -3.49 -13.40
N ALA A 114 8.28 -2.19 -13.26
CA ALA A 114 9.50 -1.36 -13.25
C ALA A 114 10.53 -1.69 -12.14
N GLN A 115 10.11 -2.35 -11.06
CA GLN A 115 10.99 -2.80 -9.97
C GLN A 115 11.18 -4.32 -9.94
N GLY A 116 10.70 -5.04 -10.97
CA GLY A 116 10.86 -6.49 -11.12
C GLY A 116 9.79 -7.33 -10.41
N GLY A 117 8.74 -6.72 -9.81
CA GLY A 117 7.62 -7.47 -9.26
C GLY A 117 6.69 -7.99 -10.36
N SER A 118 6.24 -9.26 -10.25
CA SER A 118 5.23 -9.85 -11.15
C SER A 118 3.83 -9.57 -10.61
N ALA A 119 2.93 -9.11 -11.47
CA ALA A 119 1.53 -8.91 -11.11
C ALA A 119 0.84 -10.26 -10.80
N GLU A 120 1.16 -11.30 -11.57
CA GLU A 120 0.64 -12.65 -11.37
C GLU A 120 1.02 -13.22 -10.00
N GLU A 121 2.29 -13.05 -9.59
CA GLU A 121 2.75 -13.49 -8.27
C GLU A 121 2.08 -12.70 -7.13
N VAL A 122 1.90 -11.39 -7.32
CA VAL A 122 1.21 -10.52 -6.37
C VAL A 122 -0.24 -10.98 -6.19
N ILE A 123 -0.95 -11.25 -7.28
CA ILE A 123 -2.33 -11.73 -7.25
C ILE A 123 -2.41 -13.12 -6.59
N ALA A 124 -1.55 -14.06 -7.00
CA ALA A 124 -1.56 -15.42 -6.48
C ALA A 124 -1.29 -15.49 -4.96
N ASN A 125 -0.46 -14.58 -4.43
CA ASN A 125 -0.05 -14.59 -3.02
C ASN A 125 -0.82 -13.59 -2.15
N GLY A 126 -1.40 -12.53 -2.73
CA GLY A 126 -1.95 -11.41 -1.98
C GLY A 126 -3.46 -11.24 -2.07
N SER A 127 -4.15 -11.89 -3.02
CA SER A 127 -5.61 -11.77 -3.16
C SER A 127 -6.38 -12.34 -1.97
N ASN A 128 -7.57 -11.79 -1.73
CA ASN A 128 -8.57 -12.33 -0.83
C ASN A 128 -9.93 -12.45 -1.54
N SER A 129 -10.99 -12.78 -0.81
CA SER A 129 -12.34 -12.97 -1.38
C SER A 129 -12.93 -11.71 -2.04
N GLN A 130 -12.39 -10.54 -1.74
CA GLN A 130 -12.81 -9.24 -2.31
C GLN A 130 -11.81 -8.69 -3.35
N GLY A 131 -10.82 -9.50 -3.77
CA GLY A 131 -9.66 -9.08 -4.54
C GLY A 131 -8.53 -8.60 -3.62
N GLY A 132 -8.78 -7.66 -2.73
CA GLY A 132 -7.88 -7.24 -1.64
C GLY A 132 -6.58 -6.54 -2.06
N LEU A 133 -6.43 -6.16 -3.33
CA LEU A 133 -5.22 -5.58 -3.90
C LEU A 133 -5.52 -4.31 -4.68
N LEU A 134 -4.67 -3.30 -4.49
CA LEU A 134 -4.57 -2.11 -5.32
C LEU A 134 -3.16 -2.06 -5.91
N ILE A 135 -3.00 -2.56 -7.12
CA ILE A 135 -1.70 -2.65 -7.80
C ILE A 135 -1.34 -1.29 -8.39
N ASN A 136 -0.16 -0.77 -8.04
CA ASN A 136 0.33 0.52 -8.51
C ASN A 136 1.51 0.32 -9.48
N SER A 137 1.36 0.81 -10.71
CA SER A 137 2.41 0.85 -11.72
C SER A 137 2.49 2.25 -12.34
N SER A 138 3.51 3.03 -11.99
CA SER A 138 3.69 4.39 -12.52
C SER A 138 4.57 4.41 -13.76
N ARG A 139 5.87 4.14 -13.62
CA ARG A 139 6.84 4.22 -14.71
C ARG A 139 6.56 3.24 -15.85
N GLY A 140 6.06 2.05 -15.53
CA GLY A 140 5.67 1.04 -16.53
C GLY A 140 4.53 1.51 -17.43
N VAL A 141 3.62 2.34 -16.93
CA VAL A 141 2.52 2.93 -17.68
C VAL A 141 2.98 4.22 -18.37
N LEU A 142 3.50 5.19 -17.60
CA LEU A 142 3.82 6.54 -18.12
C LEU A 142 4.90 6.54 -19.19
N TYR A 143 5.84 5.62 -19.13
CA TYR A 143 6.98 5.52 -20.07
C TYR A 143 6.90 4.27 -20.95
N ALA A 144 5.69 3.81 -21.27
CA ALA A 144 5.45 2.66 -22.13
C ALA A 144 5.95 2.88 -23.57
N SER A 145 5.96 4.13 -24.03
CA SER A 145 6.58 4.61 -25.27
C SER A 145 7.17 6.00 -25.06
N SER A 146 8.22 6.33 -25.82
CA SER A 146 8.78 7.68 -25.96
C SER A 146 8.40 8.36 -27.28
N GLY A 147 7.58 7.71 -28.11
CA GLY A 147 7.12 8.19 -29.40
C GLY A 147 5.82 9.00 -29.31
N GLU A 148 5.28 9.37 -30.46
CA GLU A 148 3.99 10.09 -30.59
C GLU A 148 2.80 9.25 -30.11
N ASP A 149 2.98 7.92 -30.05
CA ASP A 149 2.00 6.92 -29.59
C ASP A 149 1.99 6.73 -28.06
N PHE A 150 2.60 7.64 -27.30
CA PHE A 150 2.78 7.49 -25.84
C PHE A 150 1.46 7.25 -25.08
N ALA A 151 0.37 7.90 -25.50
CA ALA A 151 -0.92 7.78 -24.85
C ALA A 151 -1.56 6.40 -25.08
N GLU A 152 -1.53 5.91 -26.33
CA GLU A 152 -2.04 4.59 -26.70
C GLU A 152 -1.22 3.47 -26.05
N ALA A 153 0.09 3.61 -26.02
CA ALA A 153 1.00 2.66 -25.38
C ALA A 153 0.74 2.60 -23.85
N ALA A 154 0.59 3.74 -23.18
CA ALA A 154 0.24 3.82 -21.78
C ALA A 154 -1.12 3.18 -21.48
N ALA A 155 -2.14 3.47 -22.29
CA ALA A 155 -3.47 2.88 -22.17
C ALA A 155 -3.43 1.35 -22.33
N ALA A 156 -2.67 0.84 -23.29
CA ALA A 156 -2.52 -0.60 -23.53
C ALA A 156 -1.83 -1.31 -22.34
N VAL A 157 -0.82 -0.70 -21.71
CA VAL A 157 -0.16 -1.25 -20.52
C VAL A 157 -1.10 -1.22 -19.33
N ALA A 158 -1.82 -0.12 -19.11
CA ALA A 158 -2.79 -0.02 -18.02
C ALA A 158 -3.89 -1.07 -18.15
N ALA A 159 -4.45 -1.24 -19.35
CA ALA A 159 -5.48 -2.24 -19.62
C ALA A 159 -5.01 -3.68 -19.34
N ARG A 160 -3.79 -4.03 -19.75
CA ARG A 160 -3.23 -5.37 -19.44
C ARG A 160 -3.05 -5.61 -17.95
N THR A 161 -2.70 -4.58 -17.19
CA THR A 161 -2.53 -4.69 -15.73
C THR A 161 -3.88 -4.80 -15.00
N ALA A 162 -4.93 -4.25 -15.55
CA ALA A 162 -6.27 -4.21 -14.95
C ALA A 162 -7.06 -5.54 -15.10
N VAL A 163 -6.68 -6.42 -16.02
CA VAL A 163 -7.38 -7.70 -16.29
C VAL A 163 -6.71 -8.92 -15.64
N LEU A 164 -5.68 -8.70 -14.84
CA LEU A 164 -5.05 -9.73 -14.02
C LEU A 164 -5.80 -9.85 -12.68
#